data_47655246f2dcf1a318aa4559644e5b26
#
_entry.id   47655246f2dcf1a318aa4559644e5b26
#
_cell.length_a   1.000
_cell.length_b   1.000
_cell.length_c   1.000
_cell.angle_alpha   90.00
_cell.angle_beta   90.00
_cell.angle_gamma   90.00
#
_symmetry.space_group_name_H-M   'P 1'
#
loop_
_entity.id
_entity.type
_entity.pdbx_description
1 polymer ?
#
loop_
_entity_poly.entity_id
_entity_poly.type
_entity_poly.pdbx_seq_one_letter_code
_entity_poly.pdbx_strand_id
1 'polypeptide(L)'
;MKTLYTILYALSIILINPWGSTRGLIWTSPKVLIIWLIISLNIGLLLSQKKSLAIPQNWKNSFILWTIFLSIGAISTLHSPFPLTSFLGQDQMGDGWLYWLLIAAFTLSNSLLLIARPQLINSQFQGLLIGGIILSLSIFPQIIDWRIDYTATMGRLIREDVLASSIFQGQQPIGLYSHRGHAAIVLALTAITAVVGWFWRFTSTKLTAITLILTVPALLLTSTRSAIVALIVASAYLLDRPYYKILIGIALIGALAVGIMTVNRPLNWQKPSIEQVMSSRSPMWELAARGIKKRPLFGWGFDGLGIAYPYIINPQVTPIVVNLNEFTYDYINIKGEISTREIPTYKAHNLILDTTVSLGVFGLIAGIALWGYYLSLALQCSIGGMAAVAIAYLVFAVTWFDCAQYAHLVWWTLSFAGVKHFRFQGSEKRRLDILPKCLLD
;
A
#
# COMPACT_ATOMS: atom_id res chain seq x y z
N MET A 1 15.29 -5.00 -21.60
CA MET A 1 14.10 -4.25 -21.16
C MET A 1 13.12 -5.09 -20.35
N LYS A 2 12.53 -6.17 -20.89
CA LYS A 2 11.57 -7.01 -20.15
C LYS A 2 12.13 -7.47 -18.80
N THR A 3 13.32 -8.05 -18.78
CA THR A 3 14.01 -8.51 -17.57
C THR A 3 14.22 -7.38 -16.56
N LEU A 4 14.61 -6.18 -17.03
CA LEU A 4 14.80 -5.03 -16.16
C LEU A 4 13.48 -4.63 -15.44
N TYR A 5 12.35 -4.58 -16.17
CA TYR A 5 11.05 -4.33 -15.55
C TYR A 5 10.68 -5.41 -14.54
N THR A 6 10.89 -6.70 -14.88
CA THR A 6 10.64 -7.79 -13.92
C THR A 6 11.46 -7.60 -12.64
N ILE A 7 12.73 -7.25 -12.75
CA ILE A 7 13.60 -7.00 -11.58
C ILE A 7 13.12 -5.79 -10.79
N LEU A 8 12.87 -4.64 -11.43
CA LEU A 8 12.44 -3.43 -10.73
C LEU A 8 11.10 -3.61 -10.00
N TYR A 9 10.12 -4.28 -10.62
CA TYR A 9 8.85 -4.56 -9.96
C TYR A 9 9.00 -5.58 -8.82
N ALA A 10 9.89 -6.55 -8.90
CA ALA A 10 10.20 -7.41 -7.77
C ALA A 10 10.87 -6.63 -6.63
N LEU A 11 11.86 -5.80 -6.96
CA LEU A 11 12.58 -4.96 -5.98
C LEU A 11 11.66 -3.94 -5.29
N SER A 12 10.62 -3.43 -5.96
CA SER A 12 9.65 -2.51 -5.34
C SER A 12 8.91 -3.15 -4.15
N ILE A 13 8.84 -4.47 -4.11
CA ILE A 13 8.25 -5.23 -2.99
C ILE A 13 9.31 -5.57 -1.93
N ILE A 14 10.49 -6.04 -2.37
CA ILE A 14 11.42 -6.75 -1.47
C ILE A 14 12.62 -5.93 -1.03
N LEU A 15 12.94 -4.81 -1.71
CA LEU A 15 14.16 -4.11 -1.42
C LEU A 15 14.12 -3.49 -0.02
N ILE A 16 15.16 -3.81 0.76
CA ILE A 16 15.45 -3.22 2.06
C ILE A 16 16.90 -2.74 2.09
N ASN A 17 17.20 -1.80 2.96
CA ASN A 17 18.56 -1.37 3.27
C ASN A 17 18.94 -1.87 4.68
N PRO A 18 19.60 -3.01 4.82
CA PRO A 18 19.93 -3.53 6.16
C PRO A 18 20.91 -2.66 6.96
N TRP A 19 21.57 -1.69 6.31
CA TRP A 19 22.49 -0.73 6.96
C TRP A 19 21.83 0.60 7.31
N GLY A 20 20.51 0.73 7.14
CA GLY A 20 19.78 1.95 7.51
C GLY A 20 19.78 2.17 9.01
N SER A 21 19.94 3.43 9.44
CA SER A 21 19.93 3.81 10.85
C SER A 21 18.52 4.06 11.41
N THR A 22 17.53 4.18 10.55
CA THR A 22 16.12 4.40 10.92
C THR A 22 15.19 3.42 10.22
N ARG A 23 13.95 3.29 10.72
CA ARG A 23 12.94 2.43 10.09
C ARG A 23 12.62 2.85 8.66
N GLY A 24 12.61 4.16 8.37
CA GLY A 24 12.41 4.68 7.03
C GLY A 24 13.53 4.31 6.08
N LEU A 25 14.78 4.51 6.51
CA LEU A 25 15.96 4.17 5.72
C LEU A 25 16.08 2.66 5.43
N ILE A 26 15.56 1.81 6.33
CA ILE A 26 15.60 0.35 6.13
C ILE A 26 14.52 -0.11 5.16
N TRP A 27 13.27 0.28 5.36
CA TRP A 27 12.13 -0.32 4.65
C TRP A 27 11.44 0.59 3.64
N THR A 28 11.40 1.91 3.88
CA THR A 28 10.62 2.87 3.07
C THR A 28 11.45 3.43 1.93
N SER A 29 12.57 4.06 2.23
CA SER A 29 13.42 4.74 1.24
C SER A 29 13.90 3.84 0.11
N PRO A 30 14.32 2.58 0.34
CA PRO A 30 14.71 1.69 -0.75
C PRO A 30 13.58 1.42 -1.75
N LYS A 31 12.35 1.22 -1.28
CA LYS A 31 11.20 0.98 -2.14
C LYS A 31 10.81 2.23 -2.93
N VAL A 32 10.84 3.40 -2.29
CA VAL A 32 10.59 4.69 -2.95
C VAL A 32 11.64 4.96 -4.04
N LEU A 33 12.91 4.64 -3.79
CA LEU A 33 13.97 4.72 -4.80
C LEU A 33 13.67 3.86 -6.04
N ILE A 34 13.19 2.63 -5.84
CA ILE A 34 12.81 1.78 -6.97
C ILE A 34 11.65 2.37 -7.77
N ILE A 35 10.66 2.96 -7.10
CA ILE A 35 9.54 3.63 -7.78
C ILE A 35 10.08 4.79 -8.64
N TRP A 36 10.99 5.58 -8.08
CA TRP A 36 11.64 6.68 -8.80
C TRP A 36 12.41 6.18 -10.02
N LEU A 37 13.16 5.07 -9.92
CA LEU A 37 13.85 4.44 -11.05
C LEU A 37 12.87 3.95 -12.13
N ILE A 38 11.72 3.36 -11.74
CA ILE A 38 10.69 2.94 -12.69
C ILE A 38 10.13 4.17 -13.43
N ILE A 39 9.82 5.26 -12.71
CA ILE A 39 9.34 6.51 -13.33
C ILE A 39 10.34 7.03 -14.33
N SER A 40 11.62 7.12 -13.96
CA SER A 40 12.70 7.62 -14.82
C SER A 40 12.83 6.76 -16.09
N LEU A 41 12.75 5.45 -15.93
CA LEU A 41 12.78 4.51 -17.06
C LEU A 41 11.54 4.66 -17.96
N ASN A 42 10.34 4.79 -17.37
CA ASN A 42 9.11 5.02 -18.11
C ASN A 42 9.21 6.29 -18.95
N ILE A 43 9.61 7.41 -18.36
CA ILE A 43 9.76 8.69 -19.03
C ILE A 43 10.83 8.59 -20.12
N GLY A 44 12.00 8.03 -19.84
CA GLY A 44 13.07 7.84 -20.83
C GLY A 44 12.61 7.03 -22.04
N LEU A 45 11.81 5.97 -21.81
CA LEU A 45 11.25 5.16 -22.89
C LEU A 45 10.15 5.87 -23.69
N LEU A 46 9.34 6.70 -23.05
CA LEU A 46 8.33 7.50 -23.72
C LEU A 46 8.98 8.59 -24.58
N LEU A 47 10.01 9.27 -24.06
CA LEU A 47 10.76 10.29 -24.81
C LEU A 47 11.56 9.72 -26.00
N SER A 48 12.02 8.47 -25.88
CA SER A 48 12.74 7.79 -26.96
C SER A 48 11.86 7.35 -28.14
N GLN A 49 10.54 7.50 -28.02
CA GLN A 49 9.61 7.11 -29.09
C GLN A 49 9.64 8.12 -30.25
N LYS A 50 9.88 7.62 -31.46
CA LYS A 50 9.85 8.45 -32.68
C LYS A 50 8.43 8.81 -33.15
N LYS A 51 7.41 8.06 -32.68
CA LYS A 51 6.01 8.28 -33.08
C LYS A 51 5.28 9.09 -32.01
N SER A 52 4.52 10.08 -32.43
CA SER A 52 3.61 10.80 -31.54
C SER A 52 2.60 9.84 -30.92
N LEU A 53 2.53 9.81 -29.60
CA LEU A 53 1.57 9.02 -28.85
C LEU A 53 0.26 9.79 -28.73
N ALA A 54 -0.83 9.21 -29.24
CA ALA A 54 -2.15 9.77 -28.98
C ALA A 54 -2.50 9.62 -27.49
N ILE A 55 -2.60 10.73 -26.78
CA ILE A 55 -2.92 10.75 -25.33
C ILE A 55 -4.43 10.57 -25.17
N PRO A 56 -4.89 9.49 -24.52
CA PRO A 56 -6.32 9.25 -24.31
C PRO A 56 -6.98 10.28 -23.42
N GLN A 57 -8.29 10.53 -23.62
CA GLN A 57 -9.04 11.47 -22.79
C GLN A 57 -9.04 11.07 -21.31
N ASN A 58 -9.15 9.77 -21.02
CA ASN A 58 -9.09 9.28 -19.64
C ASN A 58 -7.77 9.63 -18.94
N TRP A 59 -6.65 9.60 -19.66
CA TRP A 59 -5.37 10.03 -19.11
C TRP A 59 -5.35 11.53 -18.80
N LYS A 60 -5.92 12.37 -19.69
CA LYS A 60 -6.03 13.82 -19.45
C LYS A 60 -6.87 14.11 -18.22
N ASN A 61 -7.99 13.42 -18.06
CA ASN A 61 -8.84 13.56 -16.89
C ASN A 61 -8.11 13.11 -15.61
N SER A 62 -7.38 12.00 -15.67
CA SER A 62 -6.53 11.54 -14.56
C SER A 62 -5.48 12.59 -14.20
N PHE A 63 -4.82 13.19 -15.18
CA PHE A 63 -3.83 14.24 -14.97
C PHE A 63 -4.43 15.46 -14.25
N ILE A 64 -5.62 15.90 -14.68
CA ILE A 64 -6.34 17.01 -14.04
C ILE A 64 -6.66 16.69 -12.59
N LEU A 65 -7.20 15.50 -12.31
CA LEU A 65 -7.55 15.10 -10.94
C LEU A 65 -6.32 14.99 -10.04
N TRP A 66 -5.21 14.44 -10.54
CA TRP A 66 -3.94 14.42 -9.82
C TRP A 66 -3.44 15.85 -9.55
N THR A 67 -3.53 16.74 -10.55
CA THR A 67 -3.11 18.14 -10.38
C THR A 67 -3.93 18.83 -9.28
N ILE A 68 -5.26 18.64 -9.27
CA ILE A 68 -6.13 19.21 -8.23
C ILE A 68 -5.75 18.67 -6.86
N PHE A 69 -5.62 17.34 -6.71
CA PHE A 69 -5.28 16.71 -5.44
C PHE A 69 -3.92 17.20 -4.91
N LEU A 70 -2.90 17.20 -5.78
CA LEU A 70 -1.55 17.65 -5.41
C LEU A 70 -1.48 19.16 -5.12
N SER A 71 -2.27 19.99 -5.81
CA SER A 71 -2.33 21.44 -5.52
C SER A 71 -2.95 21.71 -4.15
N ILE A 72 -4.04 21.03 -3.80
CA ILE A 72 -4.62 21.11 -2.46
C ILE A 72 -3.62 20.63 -1.42
N GLY A 73 -2.94 19.50 -1.70
CA GLY A 73 -1.88 18.97 -0.84
C GLY A 73 -0.71 19.93 -0.67
N ALA A 74 -0.29 20.63 -1.72
CA ALA A 74 0.75 21.65 -1.64
C ALA A 74 0.32 22.85 -0.76
N ILE A 75 -0.91 23.32 -0.94
CA ILE A 75 -1.47 24.38 -0.08
C ILE A 75 -1.48 23.93 1.38
N SER A 76 -1.96 22.72 1.65
CA SER A 76 -1.98 22.15 3.00
C SER A 76 -0.56 22.05 3.61
N THR A 77 0.41 21.58 2.82
CA THR A 77 1.82 21.46 3.22
C THR A 77 2.44 22.81 3.55
N LEU A 78 2.22 23.83 2.72
CA LEU A 78 2.74 25.18 2.94
C LEU A 78 2.14 25.84 4.19
N HIS A 79 0.89 25.52 4.55
CA HIS A 79 0.24 26.02 5.77
C HIS A 79 0.43 25.12 6.98
N SER A 80 1.19 24.01 6.84
CA SER A 80 1.53 23.12 7.95
C SER A 80 2.43 23.80 8.97
N PRO A 81 2.27 23.53 10.28
CA PRO A 81 3.25 23.94 11.28
C PRO A 81 4.64 23.30 11.06
N PHE A 82 4.68 22.15 10.36
CA PHE A 82 5.90 21.42 10.02
C PHE A 82 5.96 21.17 8.51
N PRO A 83 6.26 22.20 7.69
CA PRO A 83 6.18 22.08 6.23
C PRO A 83 7.12 21.03 5.66
N LEU A 84 8.34 20.89 6.21
CA LEU A 84 9.32 19.91 5.74
C LEU A 84 8.88 18.49 6.06
N THR A 85 8.34 18.24 7.25
CA THR A 85 7.73 16.94 7.62
C THR A 85 6.56 16.61 6.70
N SER A 86 5.68 17.56 6.43
CA SER A 86 4.56 17.35 5.51
C SER A 86 5.01 17.12 4.07
N PHE A 87 6.10 17.76 3.64
CA PHE A 87 6.65 17.61 2.29
C PHE A 87 7.32 16.25 2.08
N LEU A 88 8.18 15.83 3.01
CA LEU A 88 8.93 14.57 2.90
C LEU A 88 8.14 13.36 3.41
N GLY A 89 7.22 13.58 4.34
CA GLY A 89 6.60 12.53 5.16
C GLY A 89 7.47 12.17 6.36
N GLN A 90 6.89 11.49 7.32
CA GLN A 90 7.63 10.95 8.45
C GLN A 90 8.48 9.76 8.01
N ASP A 91 9.63 9.60 8.65
CA ASP A 91 10.66 8.62 8.29
C ASP A 91 10.09 7.22 7.99
N GLN A 92 9.31 6.65 8.88
CA GLN A 92 8.80 5.29 8.71
C GLN A 92 7.73 5.17 7.63
N MET A 93 6.83 6.16 7.50
CA MET A 93 5.68 6.11 6.58
C MET A 93 6.02 6.63 5.20
N GLY A 94 6.75 7.73 5.12
CA GLY A 94 7.28 8.31 3.89
C GLY A 94 6.22 8.80 2.90
N ASP A 95 4.97 9.00 3.36
CA ASP A 95 3.84 9.36 2.51
C ASP A 95 3.54 10.88 2.51
N GLY A 96 4.60 11.69 2.53
CA GLY A 96 4.53 13.13 2.35
C GLY A 96 4.11 13.56 0.93
N TRP A 97 3.99 14.86 0.72
CA TRP A 97 3.59 15.44 -0.57
C TRP A 97 4.48 14.97 -1.73
N LEU A 98 5.80 14.91 -1.51
CA LEU A 98 6.76 14.44 -2.52
C LEU A 98 6.46 13.01 -2.97
N TYR A 99 6.12 12.13 -2.03
CA TYR A 99 5.76 10.75 -2.36
C TYR A 99 4.48 10.69 -3.22
N TRP A 100 3.46 11.48 -2.89
CA TRP A 100 2.23 11.51 -3.68
C TRP A 100 2.46 12.08 -5.08
N LEU A 101 3.38 13.04 -5.23
CA LEU A 101 3.84 13.50 -6.54
C LEU A 101 4.51 12.37 -7.34
N LEU A 102 5.36 11.55 -6.70
CA LEU A 102 5.97 10.38 -7.32
C LEU A 102 4.91 9.33 -7.72
N ILE A 103 3.91 9.09 -6.87
CA ILE A 103 2.80 8.16 -7.20
C ILE A 103 1.99 8.66 -8.40
N ALA A 104 1.70 9.95 -8.48
CA ALA A 104 1.04 10.53 -9.64
C ALA A 104 1.88 10.33 -10.92
N ALA A 105 3.17 10.66 -10.86
CA ALA A 105 4.11 10.46 -11.97
C ALA A 105 4.23 8.98 -12.36
N PHE A 106 4.30 8.07 -11.38
CA PHE A 106 4.32 6.63 -11.60
C PHE A 106 3.05 6.14 -12.32
N THR A 107 1.88 6.49 -11.80
CA THR A 107 0.59 6.05 -12.35
C THR A 107 0.39 6.57 -13.77
N LEU A 108 0.66 7.85 -14.00
CA LEU A 108 0.47 8.49 -15.30
C LEU A 108 1.50 8.01 -16.33
N SER A 109 2.78 7.92 -15.96
CA SER A 109 3.81 7.44 -16.88
C SER A 109 3.64 5.96 -17.22
N ASN A 110 3.28 5.11 -16.25
CA ASN A 110 3.04 3.69 -16.51
C ASN A 110 1.82 3.48 -17.42
N SER A 111 0.75 4.26 -17.24
CA SER A 111 -0.42 4.22 -18.12
C SER A 111 -0.04 4.50 -19.58
N LEU A 112 0.71 5.57 -19.85
CA LEU A 112 1.20 5.89 -21.20
C LEU A 112 2.17 4.83 -21.74
N LEU A 113 3.07 4.33 -20.89
CA LEU A 113 4.01 3.29 -21.28
C LEU A 113 3.29 2.01 -21.72
N LEU A 114 2.25 1.61 -21.01
CA LEU A 114 1.47 0.40 -21.34
C LEU A 114 0.69 0.56 -22.64
N ILE A 115 0.24 1.76 -22.97
CA ILE A 115 -0.34 2.07 -24.29
C ILE A 115 0.72 1.93 -25.38
N ALA A 116 1.90 2.46 -25.14
CA ALA A 116 2.99 2.49 -26.10
C ALA A 116 3.67 1.11 -26.25
N ARG A 117 3.77 0.35 -25.17
CA ARG A 117 4.53 -0.93 -25.09
C ARG A 117 3.75 -1.98 -24.26
N PRO A 118 2.61 -2.49 -24.76
CA PRO A 118 1.77 -3.43 -24.01
C PRO A 118 2.48 -4.73 -23.63
N GLN A 119 3.54 -5.12 -24.36
CA GLN A 119 4.33 -6.30 -24.05
C GLN A 119 5.07 -6.24 -22.70
N LEU A 120 5.17 -5.07 -22.06
CA LEU A 120 5.79 -4.91 -20.74
C LEU A 120 4.86 -5.34 -19.60
N ILE A 121 3.56 -5.50 -19.86
CA ILE A 121 2.58 -5.97 -18.86
C ILE A 121 3.04 -7.28 -18.23
N ASN A 122 3.42 -8.26 -19.06
CA ASN A 122 3.85 -9.57 -18.56
C ASN A 122 5.03 -9.45 -17.59
N SER A 123 5.99 -8.57 -17.90
CA SER A 123 7.16 -8.36 -17.05
C SER A 123 6.82 -7.70 -15.73
N GLN A 124 5.87 -6.76 -15.73
CA GLN A 124 5.38 -6.11 -14.51
C GLN A 124 4.67 -7.14 -13.60
N PHE A 125 3.73 -7.91 -14.14
CA PHE A 125 3.05 -8.98 -13.41
C PHE A 125 4.06 -10.01 -12.86
N GLN A 126 4.97 -10.51 -13.68
CA GLN A 126 5.99 -11.48 -13.25
C GLN A 126 6.85 -10.92 -12.12
N GLY A 127 7.27 -9.65 -12.22
CA GLY A 127 8.06 -9.00 -11.18
C GLY A 127 7.33 -8.94 -9.85
N LEU A 128 6.07 -8.52 -9.85
CA LEU A 128 5.26 -8.47 -8.63
C LEU A 128 5.06 -9.86 -8.00
N LEU A 129 4.82 -10.89 -8.82
CA LEU A 129 4.66 -12.25 -8.30
C LEU A 129 5.98 -12.77 -7.70
N ILE A 130 7.10 -12.56 -8.36
CA ILE A 130 8.43 -12.94 -7.84
C ILE A 130 8.72 -12.20 -6.53
N GLY A 131 8.45 -10.90 -6.47
CA GLY A 131 8.56 -10.13 -5.23
C GLY A 131 7.71 -10.68 -4.11
N GLY A 132 6.46 -11.05 -4.38
CA GLY A 132 5.56 -11.67 -3.41
C GLY A 132 6.03 -13.05 -2.94
N ILE A 133 6.60 -13.87 -3.83
CA ILE A 133 7.22 -15.15 -3.47
C ILE A 133 8.37 -14.94 -2.49
N ILE A 134 9.30 -14.02 -2.79
CA ILE A 134 10.45 -13.73 -1.94
C ILE A 134 10.00 -13.15 -0.59
N LEU A 135 9.00 -12.25 -0.59
CA LEU A 135 8.39 -11.76 0.63
C LEU A 135 7.81 -12.90 1.47
N SER A 136 7.09 -13.83 0.86
CA SER A 136 6.53 -15.00 1.56
C SER A 136 7.62 -15.86 2.17
N LEU A 137 8.68 -16.13 1.40
CA LEU A 137 9.84 -16.89 1.88
C LEU A 137 10.55 -16.21 3.05
N SER A 138 10.50 -14.88 3.16
CA SER A 138 11.08 -14.16 4.31
C SER A 138 10.23 -14.28 5.59
N ILE A 139 8.95 -14.63 5.47
CA ILE A 139 8.03 -14.77 6.61
C ILE A 139 8.20 -16.12 7.31
N PHE A 140 8.36 -17.21 6.57
CA PHE A 140 8.42 -18.55 7.15
C PHE A 140 9.57 -18.74 8.14
N PRO A 141 10.82 -18.32 7.88
CA PRO A 141 11.91 -18.44 8.86
C PRO A 141 11.64 -17.67 10.15
N GLN A 142 10.94 -16.53 10.07
CA GLN A 142 10.63 -15.72 11.23
C GLN A 142 9.69 -16.43 12.24
N ILE A 143 9.04 -17.50 11.84
CA ILE A 143 8.15 -18.29 12.70
C ILE A 143 8.91 -19.37 13.45
N ILE A 144 9.99 -19.88 12.88
CA ILE A 144 10.84 -20.93 13.47
C ILE A 144 12.04 -20.36 14.23
N ASP A 145 11.94 -19.12 14.69
CA ASP A 145 12.95 -18.43 15.49
C ASP A 145 14.30 -18.18 14.78
N TRP A 146 14.30 -18.16 13.43
CA TRP A 146 15.47 -17.73 12.67
C TRP A 146 15.56 -16.19 12.68
N ARG A 147 16.70 -15.67 13.08
CA ARG A 147 16.93 -14.24 13.23
C ARG A 147 17.87 -13.75 12.13
N ILE A 148 17.47 -12.65 11.47
CA ILE A 148 18.42 -11.85 10.73
C ILE A 148 19.03 -10.87 11.73
N ASP A 149 20.32 -10.98 11.97
CA ASP A 149 21.00 -10.04 12.85
C ASP A 149 21.21 -8.71 12.14
N TYR A 150 20.45 -7.70 12.58
CA TYR A 150 20.58 -6.33 12.11
C TYR A 150 21.31 -5.44 13.13
N THR A 151 21.90 -6.01 14.18
CA THR A 151 22.58 -5.22 15.23
C THR A 151 23.69 -4.35 14.67
N ALA A 152 24.40 -4.83 13.64
CA ALA A 152 25.40 -4.05 12.93
C ALA A 152 24.83 -2.87 12.13
N THR A 153 23.54 -2.88 11.81
CA THR A 153 22.90 -1.93 10.88
C THR A 153 22.13 -0.82 11.54
N MET A 154 21.84 -0.93 12.83
CA MET A 154 20.91 -0.02 13.47
C MET A 154 21.45 0.63 14.75
N GLY A 155 22.69 0.39 15.12
CA GLY A 155 23.28 0.98 16.30
C GLY A 155 22.39 0.77 17.55
N ARG A 156 22.19 1.82 18.33
CA ARG A 156 21.36 1.77 19.55
C ARG A 156 19.84 1.62 19.30
N LEU A 157 19.37 1.82 18.09
CA LEU A 157 17.93 1.74 17.75
C LEU A 157 17.47 0.32 17.53
N ILE A 158 18.39 -0.59 17.25
CA ILE A 158 18.10 -2.00 17.28
C ILE A 158 18.94 -2.61 18.37
N ARG A 159 18.42 -2.53 19.53
CA ARG A 159 18.63 -3.60 20.48
C ARG A 159 18.21 -4.89 19.80
N GLU A 160 18.87 -5.97 20.15
CA GLU A 160 18.53 -7.36 19.76
C GLU A 160 17.03 -7.61 19.70
N ASP A 161 16.24 -6.81 20.39
CA ASP A 161 14.84 -6.90 20.62
C ASP A 161 13.97 -6.47 19.44
N VAL A 162 14.37 -5.57 18.57
CA VAL A 162 13.43 -4.92 17.65
C VAL A 162 13.04 -5.80 16.48
N LEU A 163 13.94 -6.58 15.93
CA LEU A 163 13.61 -7.52 14.87
C LEU A 163 13.51 -8.95 15.37
N ALA A 164 14.31 -9.31 16.35
CA ALA A 164 14.33 -10.66 16.87
C ALA A 164 13.23 -10.91 17.90
N SER A 165 13.14 -10.13 18.96
CA SER A 165 12.21 -10.40 20.06
C SER A 165 10.76 -10.13 19.72
N SER A 166 10.47 -9.09 18.94
CA SER A 166 9.10 -8.76 18.57
C SER A 166 8.47 -9.82 17.64
N ILE A 167 9.28 -10.55 16.89
CA ILE A 167 8.83 -11.62 16.00
C ILE A 167 8.67 -12.93 16.76
N PHE A 168 9.55 -13.21 17.71
CA PHE A 168 9.70 -14.53 18.32
C PHE A 168 9.06 -14.70 19.70
N GLN A 169 8.65 -13.62 20.35
CA GLN A 169 7.90 -13.66 21.62
C GLN A 169 6.38 -13.69 21.43
N GLY A 170 5.89 -14.50 20.48
CA GLY A 170 4.45 -14.60 20.19
C GLY A 170 3.93 -13.52 19.28
N GLN A 171 4.79 -12.67 18.69
CA GLN A 171 4.40 -11.67 17.72
C GLN A 171 4.44 -12.21 16.29
N GLN A 172 3.63 -11.63 15.42
CA GLN A 172 3.46 -12.07 14.06
C GLN A 172 4.61 -11.56 13.17
N PRO A 173 5.03 -12.35 12.15
CA PRO A 173 6.15 -11.99 11.29
C PRO A 173 5.87 -10.74 10.45
N ILE A 174 6.91 -9.93 10.24
CA ILE A 174 6.87 -8.69 9.46
C ILE A 174 7.43 -8.83 8.03
N GLY A 175 8.14 -9.94 7.75
CA GLY A 175 8.81 -10.13 6.46
C GLY A 175 9.85 -9.05 6.17
N LEU A 176 9.76 -8.45 4.99
CA LEU A 176 10.64 -7.37 4.51
C LEU A 176 9.96 -5.98 4.62
N TYR A 177 9.15 -5.77 5.66
CA TYR A 177 8.40 -4.55 5.93
C TYR A 177 8.57 -4.09 7.37
N SER A 178 8.30 -2.81 7.62
CA SER A 178 8.41 -2.24 8.98
C SER A 178 7.30 -2.70 9.93
N HIS A 179 6.25 -3.32 9.40
CA HIS A 179 5.09 -3.79 10.16
C HIS A 179 4.41 -4.98 9.48
N ARG A 180 3.87 -5.93 10.29
CA ARG A 180 3.14 -7.10 9.79
C ARG A 180 1.96 -6.75 8.86
N GLY A 181 1.23 -5.67 9.15
CA GLY A 181 0.11 -5.21 8.34
C GLY A 181 0.53 -4.78 6.94
N HIS A 182 1.71 -4.17 6.81
CA HIS A 182 2.28 -3.78 5.51
C HIS A 182 2.65 -5.03 4.68
N ALA A 183 3.31 -6.01 5.29
CA ALA A 183 3.59 -7.29 4.61
C ALA A 183 2.29 -8.02 4.21
N ALA A 184 1.30 -8.03 5.10
CA ALA A 184 0.04 -8.72 4.89
C ALA A 184 -0.75 -8.17 3.69
N ILE A 185 -0.89 -6.85 3.58
CA ILE A 185 -1.61 -6.28 2.44
C ILE A 185 -0.88 -6.56 1.13
N VAL A 186 0.45 -6.49 1.10
CA VAL A 186 1.24 -6.82 -0.10
C VAL A 186 1.03 -8.28 -0.51
N LEU A 187 1.02 -9.21 0.44
CA LEU A 187 0.73 -10.63 0.17
C LEU A 187 -0.69 -10.83 -0.39
N ALA A 188 -1.68 -10.14 0.19
CA ALA A 188 -3.06 -10.20 -0.31
C ALA A 188 -3.18 -9.65 -1.74
N LEU A 189 -2.60 -8.47 -2.00
CA LEU A 189 -2.61 -7.87 -3.33
C LEU A 189 -1.87 -8.73 -4.35
N THR A 190 -0.73 -9.35 -3.95
CA THR A 190 0.02 -10.26 -4.81
C THR A 190 -0.78 -11.51 -5.15
N ALA A 191 -1.49 -12.10 -4.18
CA ALA A 191 -2.34 -13.26 -4.42
C ALA A 191 -3.46 -12.95 -5.43
N ILE A 192 -4.14 -11.80 -5.28
CA ILE A 192 -5.17 -11.35 -6.23
C ILE A 192 -4.56 -11.09 -7.61
N THR A 193 -3.42 -10.40 -7.67
CA THR A 193 -2.69 -10.12 -8.92
C THR A 193 -2.27 -11.41 -9.62
N ALA A 194 -1.90 -12.45 -8.88
CA ALA A 194 -1.56 -13.76 -9.43
C ALA A 194 -2.76 -14.41 -10.14
N VAL A 195 -3.94 -14.36 -9.52
CA VAL A 195 -5.20 -14.87 -10.12
C VAL A 195 -5.53 -14.14 -11.41
N VAL A 196 -5.51 -12.82 -11.38
CA VAL A 196 -5.79 -11.96 -12.54
C VAL A 196 -4.75 -12.19 -13.64
N GLY A 197 -3.47 -12.20 -13.29
CA GLY A 197 -2.38 -12.41 -14.23
C GLY A 197 -2.43 -13.77 -14.93
N TRP A 198 -2.83 -14.83 -14.22
CA TRP A 198 -3.01 -16.15 -14.79
C TRP A 198 -4.21 -16.19 -15.76
N PHE A 199 -5.32 -15.61 -15.36
CA PHE A 199 -6.51 -15.60 -16.20
C PHE A 199 -6.26 -14.90 -17.55
N TRP A 200 -5.55 -13.78 -17.52
CA TRP A 200 -5.17 -13.02 -18.72
C TRP A 200 -3.90 -13.51 -19.40
N ARG A 201 -3.29 -14.62 -18.93
CA ARG A 201 -2.06 -15.21 -19.45
C ARG A 201 -0.84 -14.29 -19.43
N PHE A 202 -0.80 -13.33 -18.51
CA PHE A 202 0.38 -12.52 -18.25
C PHE A 202 1.45 -13.30 -17.48
N THR A 203 1.00 -14.33 -16.75
CA THR A 203 1.85 -15.21 -15.94
C THR A 203 1.58 -16.68 -16.29
N SER A 204 2.60 -17.54 -16.09
CA SER A 204 2.44 -18.97 -16.28
C SER A 204 1.66 -19.60 -15.13
N THR A 205 0.99 -20.72 -15.39
CA THR A 205 0.29 -21.50 -14.36
C THR A 205 1.23 -21.91 -13.23
N LYS A 206 2.48 -22.28 -13.54
CA LYS A 206 3.49 -22.66 -12.54
C LYS A 206 3.83 -21.51 -11.62
N LEU A 207 4.13 -20.31 -12.17
CA LEU A 207 4.47 -19.13 -11.37
C LEU A 207 3.28 -18.72 -10.47
N THR A 208 2.07 -18.72 -11.02
CA THR A 208 0.86 -18.40 -10.26
C THR A 208 0.62 -19.40 -9.14
N ALA A 209 0.73 -20.70 -9.40
CA ALA A 209 0.54 -21.73 -8.38
C ALA A 209 1.55 -21.58 -7.23
N ILE A 210 2.84 -21.40 -7.55
CA ILE A 210 3.88 -21.17 -6.54
C ILE A 210 3.56 -19.90 -5.73
N THR A 211 3.16 -18.81 -6.40
CA THR A 211 2.79 -17.57 -5.71
C THR A 211 1.67 -17.81 -4.71
N LEU A 212 0.57 -18.44 -5.12
CA LEU A 212 -0.59 -18.67 -4.24
C LEU A 212 -0.27 -19.60 -3.08
N ILE A 213 0.46 -20.70 -3.34
CA ILE A 213 0.87 -21.67 -2.32
C ILE A 213 1.74 -21.01 -1.24
N LEU A 214 2.53 -20.01 -1.58
CA LEU A 214 3.41 -19.32 -0.64
C LEU A 214 2.74 -18.09 0.00
N THR A 215 2.07 -17.25 -0.81
CA THR A 215 1.53 -15.97 -0.29
C THR A 215 0.33 -16.15 0.62
N VAL A 216 -0.56 -17.10 0.35
CA VAL A 216 -1.78 -17.30 1.17
C VAL A 216 -1.44 -17.79 2.58
N PRO A 217 -0.63 -18.85 2.76
CA PRO A 217 -0.18 -19.24 4.09
C PRO A 217 0.62 -18.15 4.80
N ALA A 218 1.55 -17.48 4.09
CA ALA A 218 2.34 -16.39 4.67
C ALA A 218 1.44 -15.24 5.17
N LEU A 219 0.39 -14.88 4.41
CA LEU A 219 -0.61 -13.89 4.84
C LEU A 219 -1.31 -14.32 6.14
N LEU A 220 -1.77 -15.58 6.22
CA LEU A 220 -2.44 -16.10 7.42
C LEU A 220 -1.52 -16.06 8.65
N LEU A 221 -0.24 -16.38 8.47
CA LEU A 221 0.78 -16.32 9.51
C LEU A 221 0.99 -14.91 10.08
N THR A 222 0.79 -13.85 9.29
CA THR A 222 0.84 -12.46 9.81
C THR A 222 -0.28 -12.16 10.81
N SER A 223 -1.34 -12.96 10.84
CA SER A 223 -2.56 -12.75 11.66
C SER A 223 -3.18 -11.35 11.49
N THR A 224 -3.01 -10.73 10.34
CA THR A 224 -3.53 -9.38 10.03
C THR A 224 -4.94 -9.48 9.47
N ARG A 225 -5.94 -9.32 10.35
CA ARG A 225 -7.36 -9.52 10.01
C ARG A 225 -7.84 -8.65 8.85
N SER A 226 -7.44 -7.36 8.83
CA SER A 226 -7.82 -6.42 7.76
C SER A 226 -7.37 -6.88 6.37
N ALA A 227 -6.16 -7.43 6.24
CA ALA A 227 -5.66 -7.95 4.98
C ALA A 227 -6.34 -9.27 4.57
N ILE A 228 -6.69 -10.11 5.55
CA ILE A 228 -7.46 -11.34 5.29
C ILE A 228 -8.87 -10.99 4.79
N VAL A 229 -9.55 -10.04 5.45
CA VAL A 229 -10.86 -9.54 5.00
C VAL A 229 -10.76 -8.92 3.60
N ALA A 230 -9.71 -8.13 3.33
CA ALA A 230 -9.46 -7.56 2.01
C ALA A 230 -9.32 -8.64 0.93
N LEU A 231 -8.57 -9.73 1.21
CA LEU A 231 -8.46 -10.87 0.30
C LEU A 231 -9.81 -11.55 0.06
N ILE A 232 -10.61 -11.76 1.12
CA ILE A 232 -11.94 -12.40 1.03
C ILE A 232 -12.88 -11.55 0.18
N VAL A 233 -12.98 -10.24 0.43
CA VAL A 233 -13.88 -9.34 -0.31
C VAL A 233 -13.48 -9.25 -1.78
N ALA A 234 -12.17 -9.13 -2.06
CA ALA A 234 -11.68 -9.13 -3.44
C ALA A 234 -11.91 -10.48 -4.14
N SER A 235 -11.76 -11.59 -3.41
CA SER A 235 -12.06 -12.92 -3.94
C SER A 235 -13.55 -13.07 -4.24
N ALA A 236 -14.43 -12.55 -3.38
CA ALA A 236 -15.86 -12.54 -3.62
C ALA A 236 -16.22 -11.73 -4.88
N TYR A 237 -15.57 -10.58 -5.11
CA TYR A 237 -15.73 -9.82 -6.36
C TYR A 237 -15.27 -10.62 -7.59
N LEU A 238 -14.28 -11.51 -7.45
CA LEU A 238 -13.79 -12.38 -8.52
C LEU A 238 -14.59 -13.68 -8.68
N LEU A 239 -15.67 -13.91 -7.90
CA LEU A 239 -16.53 -15.11 -8.01
C LEU A 239 -17.31 -15.20 -9.31
N ASP A 240 -17.14 -14.24 -10.22
CA ASP A 240 -17.62 -14.40 -11.59
C ASP A 240 -17.01 -15.66 -12.23
N ARG A 241 -17.78 -16.34 -13.06
CA ARG A 241 -17.55 -17.73 -13.53
C ARG A 241 -16.11 -18.13 -13.90
N PRO A 242 -15.28 -17.28 -14.53
CA PRO A 242 -13.94 -17.71 -14.92
C PRO A 242 -12.95 -17.89 -13.76
N TYR A 243 -13.21 -17.26 -12.61
CA TYR A 243 -12.24 -17.23 -11.48
C TYR A 243 -12.57 -18.24 -10.38
N TYR A 244 -13.80 -18.76 -10.29
CA TYR A 244 -14.27 -19.55 -9.14
C TYR A 244 -13.40 -20.77 -8.83
N LYS A 245 -12.89 -21.48 -9.85
CA LYS A 245 -12.04 -22.67 -9.65
C LYS A 245 -10.75 -22.36 -8.91
N ILE A 246 -10.15 -21.19 -9.21
CA ILE A 246 -8.92 -20.75 -8.54
C ILE A 246 -9.24 -20.29 -7.13
N LEU A 247 -10.37 -19.60 -6.95
CA LEU A 247 -10.81 -19.15 -5.64
C LEU A 247 -11.07 -20.33 -4.69
N ILE A 248 -11.65 -21.42 -5.20
CA ILE A 248 -11.75 -22.69 -4.47
C ILE A 248 -10.34 -23.21 -4.10
N GLY A 249 -9.40 -23.20 -5.04
CA GLY A 249 -8.01 -23.57 -4.77
C GLY A 249 -7.36 -22.72 -3.67
N ILE A 250 -7.56 -21.41 -3.70
CA ILE A 250 -7.07 -20.49 -2.66
C ILE A 250 -7.71 -20.80 -1.30
N ALA A 251 -9.02 -21.05 -1.27
CA ALA A 251 -9.74 -21.42 -0.05
C ALA A 251 -9.23 -22.73 0.54
N LEU A 252 -8.97 -23.74 -0.30
CA LEU A 252 -8.39 -25.03 0.14
C LEU A 252 -6.98 -24.87 0.67
N ILE A 253 -6.12 -24.09 0.00
CA ILE A 253 -4.77 -23.79 0.47
C ILE A 253 -4.83 -23.06 1.83
N GLY A 254 -5.71 -22.08 1.95
CA GLY A 254 -5.94 -21.36 3.20
C GLY A 254 -6.43 -22.28 4.32
N ALA A 255 -7.39 -23.15 4.07
CA ALA A 255 -7.90 -24.11 5.02
C ALA A 255 -6.82 -25.12 5.47
N LEU A 256 -6.03 -25.63 4.53
CA LEU A 256 -4.90 -26.51 4.83
C LEU A 256 -3.84 -25.82 5.70
N ALA A 257 -3.49 -24.58 5.35
CA ALA A 257 -2.53 -23.79 6.14
C ALA A 257 -3.04 -23.54 7.57
N VAL A 258 -4.31 -23.17 7.72
CA VAL A 258 -4.95 -23.02 9.04
C VAL A 258 -4.94 -24.35 9.80
N GLY A 259 -5.26 -25.47 9.14
CA GLY A 259 -5.24 -26.80 9.74
C GLY A 259 -3.85 -27.16 10.28
N ILE A 260 -2.80 -26.96 9.50
CA ILE A 260 -1.40 -27.24 9.93
C ILE A 260 -1.02 -26.33 11.12
N MET A 261 -1.41 -25.06 11.10
CA MET A 261 -1.12 -24.12 12.18
C MET A 261 -1.84 -24.50 13.50
N THR A 262 -3.04 -25.05 13.41
CA THR A 262 -3.85 -25.43 14.60
C THR A 262 -3.36 -26.71 15.26
N VAL A 263 -2.74 -27.62 14.52
CA VAL A 263 -2.19 -28.86 15.06
C VAL A 263 -1.04 -28.57 16.07
N ASN A 264 -0.24 -27.54 15.81
CA ASN A 264 0.95 -27.25 16.63
C ASN A 264 0.73 -26.09 17.64
N ARG A 265 -0.27 -25.27 17.46
CA ARG A 265 -0.64 -24.19 18.39
C ARG A 265 -2.15 -24.02 18.34
N PRO A 266 -2.87 -24.33 19.43
CA PRO A 266 -4.29 -24.01 19.50
C PRO A 266 -4.46 -22.53 19.20
N LEU A 267 -5.18 -22.26 18.11
CA LEU A 267 -5.58 -20.90 17.78
C LEU A 267 -6.49 -20.42 18.91
N ASN A 268 -5.91 -19.75 19.89
CA ASN A 268 -6.67 -18.95 20.84
C ASN A 268 -7.27 -17.76 20.07
N TRP A 269 -8.22 -18.07 19.21
CA TRP A 269 -9.13 -17.12 18.61
C TRP A 269 -10.12 -16.68 19.70
N GLN A 270 -9.62 -15.98 20.71
CA GLN A 270 -10.49 -15.15 21.49
C GLN A 270 -11.14 -14.21 20.49
N LYS A 271 -12.43 -14.43 20.22
CA LYS A 271 -13.23 -13.46 19.45
C LYS A 271 -13.07 -12.13 20.17
N PRO A 272 -12.29 -11.16 19.65
CA PRO A 272 -12.28 -9.87 20.30
C PRO A 272 -13.71 -9.37 20.18
N SER A 273 -14.27 -8.91 21.27
CA SER A 273 -15.52 -8.17 21.21
C SER A 273 -15.34 -6.98 20.27
N ILE A 274 -16.39 -6.58 19.60
CA ILE A 274 -16.38 -5.36 18.76
C ILE A 274 -15.80 -4.19 19.57
N GLU A 275 -16.10 -4.12 20.86
CA GLU A 275 -15.52 -3.17 21.80
C GLU A 275 -14.00 -3.25 21.93
N GLN A 276 -13.39 -4.43 21.95
CA GLN A 276 -11.92 -4.57 22.01
C GLN A 276 -11.25 -4.14 20.71
N VAL A 277 -11.88 -4.36 19.55
CA VAL A 277 -11.37 -3.90 18.26
C VAL A 277 -11.51 -2.39 18.14
N MET A 278 -12.61 -1.81 18.61
CA MET A 278 -12.85 -0.38 18.60
C MET A 278 -12.08 0.37 19.69
N SER A 279 -11.94 -0.19 20.88
CA SER A 279 -11.26 0.46 22.02
C SER A 279 -9.79 0.77 21.75
N SER A 280 -9.11 -0.02 20.88
CA SER A 280 -7.73 0.26 20.50
C SER A 280 -7.60 1.39 19.47
N ARG A 281 -8.66 1.73 18.72
CA ARG A 281 -8.66 2.74 17.64
C ARG A 281 -9.44 4.01 18.01
N SER A 282 -10.42 3.91 18.90
CA SER A 282 -11.25 5.05 19.30
C SER A 282 -10.42 6.26 19.77
N PRO A 283 -9.31 6.13 20.52
CA PRO A 283 -8.49 7.28 20.90
C PRO A 283 -7.87 7.98 19.67
N MET A 284 -7.44 7.22 18.65
CA MET A 284 -6.86 7.80 17.44
C MET A 284 -7.93 8.51 16.58
N TRP A 285 -9.14 7.97 16.54
CA TRP A 285 -10.26 8.59 15.84
C TRP A 285 -10.72 9.87 16.54
N GLU A 286 -10.75 9.87 17.87
CA GLU A 286 -11.05 11.07 18.65
C GLU A 286 -9.98 12.17 18.46
N LEU A 287 -8.71 11.80 18.47
CA LEU A 287 -7.62 12.72 18.15
C LEU A 287 -7.76 13.27 16.72
N ALA A 288 -8.02 12.42 15.72
CA ALA A 288 -8.26 12.85 14.36
C ALA A 288 -9.42 13.83 14.26
N ALA A 289 -10.55 13.54 14.93
CA ALA A 289 -11.71 14.42 14.96
C ALA A 289 -11.39 15.80 15.57
N ARG A 290 -10.59 15.84 16.66
CA ARG A 290 -10.10 17.09 17.26
C ARG A 290 -9.19 17.86 16.28
N GLY A 291 -8.30 17.16 15.57
CA GLY A 291 -7.45 17.75 14.53
C GLY A 291 -8.25 18.35 13.40
N ILE A 292 -9.23 17.62 12.88
CA ILE A 292 -10.15 18.09 11.82
C ILE A 292 -10.92 19.34 12.28
N LYS A 293 -11.47 19.34 13.50
CA LYS A 293 -12.20 20.48 14.06
C LYS A 293 -11.36 21.76 14.11
N LYS A 294 -10.04 21.63 14.40
CA LYS A 294 -9.14 22.80 14.45
C LYS A 294 -8.78 23.34 13.06
N ARG A 295 -8.63 22.47 12.05
CA ARG A 295 -8.23 22.84 10.69
C ARG A 295 -9.09 22.10 9.66
N PRO A 296 -10.38 22.46 9.50
CA PRO A 296 -11.33 21.68 8.71
C PRO A 296 -11.11 21.76 7.21
N LEU A 297 -10.62 22.90 6.67
CA LEU A 297 -10.62 23.15 5.22
C LEU A 297 -9.41 22.53 4.51
N PHE A 298 -8.18 22.80 4.98
CA PHE A 298 -6.93 22.36 4.37
C PHE A 298 -6.12 21.40 5.25
N GLY A 299 -6.58 21.10 6.46
CA GLY A 299 -5.91 20.16 7.36
C GLY A 299 -4.56 20.66 7.90
N TRP A 300 -3.67 19.70 8.22
CA TRP A 300 -2.40 19.94 8.89
C TRP A 300 -1.18 19.69 7.98
N GLY A 301 -1.37 19.31 6.73
CA GLY A 301 -0.35 18.80 5.83
C GLY A 301 -0.34 17.28 5.81
N PHE A 302 0.35 16.69 4.85
CA PHE A 302 0.53 15.22 4.82
C PHE A 302 1.14 14.75 6.14
N ASP A 303 0.84 13.51 6.54
CA ASP A 303 1.13 12.98 7.89
C ASP A 303 0.43 13.77 9.04
N GLY A 304 -0.71 14.35 8.71
CA GLY A 304 -1.39 15.38 9.48
C GLY A 304 -1.75 15.01 10.92
N LEU A 305 -2.03 13.75 11.25
CA LEU A 305 -2.36 13.37 12.63
C LEU A 305 -1.13 13.50 13.54
N GLY A 306 0.04 13.07 13.09
CA GLY A 306 1.30 13.26 13.84
C GLY A 306 1.63 14.72 14.00
N ILE A 307 1.49 15.51 12.93
CA ILE A 307 1.72 16.97 12.93
C ILE A 307 0.72 17.69 13.85
N ALA A 308 -0.54 17.28 13.85
CA ALA A 308 -1.57 17.87 14.69
C ALA A 308 -1.38 17.52 16.18
N TYR A 309 -0.76 16.37 16.45
CA TYR A 309 -0.70 15.79 17.79
C TYR A 309 -0.29 16.78 18.88
N PRO A 310 0.78 17.57 18.77
CA PRO A 310 1.17 18.54 19.80
C PRO A 310 0.08 19.58 20.13
N TYR A 311 -0.83 19.83 19.20
CA TYR A 311 -1.85 20.87 19.32
C TYR A 311 -3.23 20.38 19.78
N ILE A 312 -3.48 19.06 19.73
CA ILE A 312 -4.81 18.47 19.93
C ILE A 312 -4.89 17.61 21.19
N ILE A 313 -3.77 17.34 21.82
CA ILE A 313 -3.73 16.63 23.08
C ILE A 313 -4.42 17.50 24.15
N ASN A 314 -5.09 16.87 25.10
CA ASN A 314 -5.82 17.59 26.14
C ASN A 314 -4.87 18.49 26.97
N PRO A 315 -5.09 19.82 27.04
CA PRO A 315 -4.23 20.75 27.77
C PRO A 315 -4.06 20.45 29.27
N GLN A 316 -5.03 19.74 29.88
CA GLN A 316 -4.97 19.35 31.29
C GLN A 316 -3.96 18.22 31.58
N VAL A 317 -3.59 17.45 30.55
CA VAL A 317 -2.69 16.29 30.66
C VAL A 317 -1.43 16.49 29.82
N THR A 318 -1.41 17.52 28.96
CA THR A 318 -0.39 17.68 27.94
C THR A 318 0.52 18.83 28.22
N PRO A 319 1.79 18.61 27.95
CA PRO A 319 2.81 19.65 28.01
C PRO A 319 2.47 20.83 27.08
N ILE A 320 2.79 22.02 27.57
CA ILE A 320 2.68 23.23 26.78
C ILE A 320 3.80 23.19 25.74
N VAL A 321 3.45 23.25 24.45
CA VAL A 321 4.45 23.34 23.36
C VAL A 321 5.07 24.72 23.40
N VAL A 322 6.40 24.76 23.53
CA VAL A 322 7.17 26.00 23.68
C VAL A 322 7.86 26.39 22.38
N ASN A 323 8.38 25.40 21.65
CA ASN A 323 9.11 25.60 20.41
C ASN A 323 8.81 24.51 19.39
N LEU A 324 8.89 24.84 18.10
CA LEU A 324 8.70 23.92 16.98
C LEU A 324 9.95 23.92 16.12
N ASN A 325 10.54 22.75 15.95
CA ASN A 325 11.63 22.50 15.01
C ASN A 325 11.11 21.71 13.81
N GLU A 326 11.92 21.45 12.80
CA GLU A 326 11.47 20.80 11.56
C GLU A 326 10.86 19.41 11.76
N PHE A 327 11.39 18.61 12.69
CA PHE A 327 10.95 17.23 12.98
C PHE A 327 10.67 16.97 14.45
N THR A 328 10.89 17.96 15.32
CA THR A 328 10.75 17.85 16.77
C THR A 328 9.98 19.03 17.33
N TYR A 329 9.49 18.89 18.56
CA TYR A 329 8.90 19.97 19.31
C TYR A 329 9.36 19.94 20.76
N ASP A 330 9.58 21.12 21.34
CA ASP A 330 9.88 21.28 22.75
C ASP A 330 8.60 21.52 23.54
N TYR A 331 8.52 20.93 24.69
CA TYR A 331 7.36 21.05 25.56
C TYR A 331 7.74 21.10 27.03
N ILE A 332 6.92 21.75 27.84
CA ILE A 332 7.06 21.74 29.29
C ILE A 332 6.39 20.48 29.83
N ASN A 333 7.16 19.60 30.43
CA ASN A 333 6.65 18.36 31.05
C ASN A 333 5.93 18.65 32.37
N ILE A 334 5.35 17.63 32.99
CA ILE A 334 4.61 17.73 34.26
C ILE A 334 5.48 18.20 35.45
N LYS A 335 6.83 18.18 35.30
CA LYS A 335 7.78 18.68 36.29
C LYS A 335 8.16 20.14 36.05
N GLY A 336 7.65 20.78 35.00
CA GLY A 336 8.02 22.13 34.60
C GLY A 336 9.31 22.23 33.80
N GLU A 337 9.92 21.13 33.35
CA GLU A 337 11.17 21.09 32.60
C GLU A 337 10.89 21.08 31.10
N ILE A 338 11.74 21.72 30.29
CA ILE A 338 11.68 21.66 28.84
C ILE A 338 12.24 20.30 28.38
N SER A 339 11.46 19.59 27.61
CA SER A 339 11.80 18.30 27.02
C SER A 339 11.51 18.32 25.53
N THR A 340 12.40 17.74 24.71
CA THR A 340 12.23 17.64 23.26
C THR A 340 11.62 16.29 22.88
N ARG A 341 10.66 16.29 21.97
CA ARG A 341 10.08 15.07 21.37
C ARG A 341 10.06 15.16 19.85
N GLU A 342 10.21 14.00 19.21
CA GLU A 342 9.94 13.85 17.79
C GLU A 342 8.44 13.90 17.51
N ILE A 343 8.09 14.37 16.32
CA ILE A 343 6.70 14.32 15.83
C ILE A 343 6.30 12.84 15.72
N PRO A 344 5.23 12.41 16.41
CA PRO A 344 4.89 11.00 16.44
C PRO A 344 4.33 10.50 15.09
N THR A 345 4.69 9.28 14.73
CA THR A 345 4.20 8.60 13.51
C THR A 345 2.76 8.07 13.69
N TYR A 346 1.87 8.93 14.16
CA TYR A 346 0.48 8.53 14.40
C TYR A 346 -0.37 8.63 13.15
N LYS A 347 -1.15 7.59 12.91
CA LYS A 347 -2.17 7.50 11.88
C LYS A 347 -3.53 7.16 12.51
N ALA A 348 -4.61 7.64 11.91
CA ALA A 348 -5.96 7.36 12.43
C ALA A 348 -6.42 5.91 12.20
N HIS A 349 -5.65 5.10 11.48
CA HIS A 349 -6.06 3.76 11.03
C HIS A 349 -7.42 3.76 10.32
N ASN A 350 -7.66 4.80 9.54
CA ASN A 350 -8.83 4.97 8.70
C ASN A 350 -8.49 5.99 7.61
N LEU A 351 -8.48 5.57 6.36
CA LEU A 351 -8.09 6.39 5.20
C LEU A 351 -8.85 7.71 5.13
N ILE A 352 -10.16 7.70 5.44
CA ILE A 352 -11.00 8.90 5.39
C ILE A 352 -10.54 9.90 6.45
N LEU A 353 -10.36 9.44 7.69
CA LEU A 353 -9.92 10.30 8.80
C LEU A 353 -8.49 10.80 8.58
N ASP A 354 -7.57 9.91 8.14
CA ASP A 354 -6.19 10.29 7.84
C ASP A 354 -6.12 11.34 6.73
N THR A 355 -6.88 11.15 5.65
CA THR A 355 -6.95 12.13 4.56
C THR A 355 -7.54 13.46 5.04
N THR A 356 -8.61 13.39 5.84
CA THR A 356 -9.30 14.62 6.32
C THR A 356 -8.45 15.41 7.31
N VAL A 357 -7.77 14.74 8.26
CA VAL A 357 -6.89 15.45 9.20
C VAL A 357 -5.67 16.03 8.48
N SER A 358 -5.18 15.34 7.45
CA SER A 358 -4.02 15.78 6.67
C SER A 358 -4.36 16.93 5.73
N LEU A 359 -5.38 16.80 4.89
CA LEU A 359 -5.65 17.70 3.78
C LEU A 359 -6.97 18.47 3.91
N GLY A 360 -7.68 18.29 5.01
CA GLY A 360 -8.98 18.90 5.25
C GLY A 360 -10.08 18.34 4.34
N VAL A 361 -11.23 18.98 4.39
CA VAL A 361 -12.41 18.60 3.60
C VAL A 361 -12.15 18.75 2.09
N PHE A 362 -11.37 19.75 1.66
CA PHE A 362 -11.04 19.91 0.24
C PHE A 362 -10.16 18.77 -0.27
N GLY A 363 -9.16 18.33 0.53
CA GLY A 363 -8.33 17.17 0.19
C GLY A 363 -9.12 15.87 0.20
N LEU A 364 -10.07 15.70 1.12
CA LEU A 364 -10.96 14.55 1.14
C LEU A 364 -11.82 14.48 -0.13
N ILE A 365 -12.44 15.58 -0.53
CA ILE A 365 -13.27 15.64 -1.75
C ILE A 365 -12.42 15.32 -2.98
N ALA A 366 -11.23 15.92 -3.10
CA ALA A 366 -10.32 15.66 -4.22
C ALA A 366 -9.85 14.19 -4.22
N GLY A 367 -9.54 13.63 -3.05
CA GLY A 367 -9.17 12.22 -2.90
C GLY A 367 -10.30 11.28 -3.28
N ILE A 368 -11.52 11.53 -2.83
CA ILE A 368 -12.71 10.75 -3.22
C ILE A 368 -12.96 10.84 -4.74
N ALA A 369 -12.84 12.02 -5.34
CA ALA A 369 -12.98 12.19 -6.78
C ALA A 369 -11.91 11.41 -7.56
N LEU A 370 -10.65 11.49 -7.10
CA LEU A 370 -9.52 10.78 -7.70
C LEU A 370 -9.72 9.25 -7.62
N TRP A 371 -9.99 8.72 -6.42
CA TRP A 371 -10.23 7.30 -6.21
C TRP A 371 -11.48 6.80 -6.94
N GLY A 372 -12.59 7.54 -6.87
CA GLY A 372 -13.83 7.20 -7.54
C GLY A 372 -13.67 7.14 -9.06
N TYR A 373 -12.95 8.09 -9.63
CA TYR A 373 -12.64 8.09 -11.07
C TYR A 373 -11.82 6.89 -11.48
N TYR A 374 -10.70 6.62 -10.79
CA TYR A 374 -9.85 5.48 -11.11
C TYR A 374 -10.56 4.13 -10.87
N LEU A 375 -11.35 4.01 -9.81
CA LEU A 375 -12.13 2.79 -9.55
C LEU A 375 -13.18 2.58 -10.65
N SER A 376 -13.87 3.64 -11.09
CA SER A 376 -14.83 3.54 -12.21
C SER A 376 -14.16 3.07 -13.49
N LEU A 377 -12.97 3.56 -13.79
CA LEU A 377 -12.18 3.10 -14.93
C LEU A 377 -11.70 1.65 -14.75
N ALA A 378 -11.29 1.26 -13.54
CA ALA A 378 -10.83 -0.10 -13.26
C ALA A 378 -11.97 -1.14 -13.40
N LEU A 379 -13.19 -0.76 -13.02
CA LEU A 379 -14.40 -1.58 -13.21
C LEU A 379 -14.75 -1.77 -14.70
N GLN A 380 -14.42 -0.77 -15.54
CA GLN A 380 -14.63 -0.81 -17.00
C GLN A 380 -13.40 -1.30 -17.78
N CYS A 381 -12.30 -1.60 -17.09
CA CYS A 381 -11.05 -1.99 -17.72
C CYS A 381 -11.22 -3.30 -18.52
N SER A 382 -10.57 -3.33 -19.70
CA SER A 382 -10.54 -4.53 -20.54
C SER A 382 -9.88 -5.73 -19.88
N ILE A 383 -8.99 -5.50 -18.91
CA ILE A 383 -8.42 -6.56 -18.06
C ILE A 383 -9.35 -6.75 -16.87
N GLY A 384 -10.37 -7.61 -17.03
CA GLY A 384 -11.30 -7.94 -15.96
C GLY A 384 -10.56 -8.43 -14.71
N GLY A 385 -11.04 -8.04 -13.55
CA GLY A 385 -10.47 -8.43 -12.26
C GLY A 385 -9.44 -7.44 -11.67
N MET A 386 -8.92 -6.46 -12.44
CA MET A 386 -8.00 -5.46 -11.88
C MET A 386 -8.66 -4.62 -10.77
N ALA A 387 -9.95 -4.37 -10.87
CA ALA A 387 -10.72 -3.70 -9.82
C ALA A 387 -10.66 -4.44 -8.47
N ALA A 388 -10.51 -5.78 -8.48
CA ALA A 388 -10.38 -6.57 -7.25
C ALA A 388 -9.19 -6.14 -6.38
N VAL A 389 -8.04 -5.79 -7.01
CA VAL A 389 -6.85 -5.31 -6.31
C VAL A 389 -7.12 -3.96 -5.66
N ALA A 390 -7.81 -3.05 -6.37
CA ALA A 390 -8.19 -1.74 -5.83
C ALA A 390 -9.22 -1.87 -4.69
N ILE A 391 -10.20 -2.76 -4.85
CA ILE A 391 -11.20 -3.06 -3.81
C ILE A 391 -10.51 -3.63 -2.56
N ALA A 392 -9.61 -4.60 -2.70
CA ALA A 392 -8.85 -5.14 -1.58
C ALA A 392 -8.09 -4.05 -0.82
N TYR A 393 -7.42 -3.17 -1.56
CA TYR A 393 -6.69 -2.07 -0.96
C TYR A 393 -7.60 -1.12 -0.19
N LEU A 394 -8.73 -0.71 -0.75
CA LEU A 394 -9.69 0.18 -0.09
C LEU A 394 -10.29 -0.46 1.17
N VAL A 395 -10.66 -1.75 1.12
CA VAL A 395 -11.14 -2.51 2.28
C VAL A 395 -10.09 -2.52 3.39
N PHE A 396 -8.83 -2.71 3.04
CA PHE A 396 -7.74 -2.64 4.00
C PHE A 396 -7.57 -1.22 4.55
N ALA A 397 -7.51 -0.20 3.68
CA ALA A 397 -7.22 1.19 4.04
C ALA A 397 -8.32 1.85 4.89
N VAL A 398 -9.59 1.41 4.76
CA VAL A 398 -10.68 1.85 5.67
C VAL A 398 -10.41 1.45 7.12
N THR A 399 -9.66 0.37 7.35
CA THR A 399 -9.27 -0.09 8.69
C THR A 399 -7.77 0.07 8.96
N TRP A 400 -7.05 0.74 8.06
CA TRP A 400 -5.61 0.98 8.11
C TRP A 400 -5.30 2.38 7.55
N PHE A 401 -4.14 2.61 6.99
CA PHE A 401 -3.69 3.89 6.43
C PHE A 401 -2.82 3.68 5.19
N ASP A 402 -2.55 4.73 4.44
CA ASP A 402 -1.56 4.71 3.36
C ASP A 402 -0.13 4.73 3.91
N CYS A 403 0.79 4.10 3.15
CA CYS A 403 2.21 4.09 3.47
C CYS A 403 3.02 3.94 2.19
N ALA A 404 4.13 4.66 2.11
CA ALA A 404 5.02 4.64 0.94
C ALA A 404 5.61 3.25 0.65
N GLN A 405 5.61 2.34 1.62
CA GLN A 405 6.13 0.99 1.43
C GLN A 405 5.28 0.14 0.48
N TYR A 406 3.97 0.40 0.32
CA TYR A 406 3.07 -0.49 -0.43
C TYR A 406 1.99 0.20 -1.28
N ALA A 407 1.71 1.50 -1.08
CA ALA A 407 0.64 2.18 -1.81
C ALA A 407 0.87 2.18 -3.34
N HIS A 408 2.11 2.14 -3.80
CA HIS A 408 2.43 2.04 -5.22
C HIS A 408 1.81 0.82 -5.93
N LEU A 409 1.52 -0.27 -5.22
CA LEU A 409 0.95 -1.49 -5.80
C LEU A 409 -0.48 -1.27 -6.31
N VAL A 410 -1.30 -0.56 -5.54
CA VAL A 410 -2.66 -0.24 -6.00
C VAL A 410 -2.61 0.80 -7.12
N TRP A 411 -1.73 1.77 -7.05
CA TRP A 411 -1.60 2.79 -8.09
C TRP A 411 -1.00 2.22 -9.39
N TRP A 412 -0.15 1.18 -9.28
CA TRP A 412 0.22 0.36 -10.43
C TRP A 412 -1.03 -0.28 -11.06
N THR A 413 -1.87 -0.91 -10.26
CA THR A 413 -3.12 -1.52 -10.75
C THR A 413 -4.02 -0.49 -11.43
N LEU A 414 -4.20 0.68 -10.83
CA LEU A 414 -5.02 1.76 -11.35
C LEU A 414 -4.43 2.40 -12.62
N SER A 415 -3.13 2.28 -12.86
CA SER A 415 -2.51 2.77 -14.10
C SER A 415 -3.03 2.03 -15.36
N PHE A 416 -3.57 0.83 -15.23
CA PHE A 416 -4.22 0.09 -16.33
C PHE A 416 -5.59 0.67 -16.71
N ALA A 417 -6.23 1.39 -15.81
CA ALA A 417 -7.57 1.93 -16.02
C ALA A 417 -7.66 2.93 -17.18
N GLY A 418 -6.55 3.59 -17.52
CA GLY A 418 -6.48 4.50 -18.66
C GLY A 418 -6.43 3.82 -20.04
N VAL A 419 -6.29 2.49 -20.09
CA VAL A 419 -6.03 1.75 -21.32
C VAL A 419 -7.30 1.06 -21.80
N LYS A 420 -8.12 1.76 -22.61
CA LYS A 420 -9.44 1.26 -23.07
C LYS A 420 -9.41 0.05 -24.00
N HIS A 421 -8.33 -0.21 -24.75
CA HIS A 421 -8.30 -1.26 -25.75
C HIS A 421 -6.95 -1.99 -25.78
N PHE A 422 -6.80 -2.99 -24.91
CA PHE A 422 -5.79 -4.01 -25.20
C PHE A 422 -6.36 -4.99 -26.25
N ARG A 423 -6.02 -4.79 -27.52
CA ARG A 423 -6.21 -5.87 -28.53
C ARG A 423 -5.12 -6.92 -28.31
N PHE A 424 -5.41 -7.89 -27.48
CA PHE A 424 -4.53 -9.06 -27.37
C PHE A 424 -4.78 -9.96 -28.56
N GLN A 425 -3.78 -10.09 -29.44
CA GLN A 425 -3.81 -11.12 -30.49
C GLN A 425 -3.96 -12.48 -29.80
N GLY A 426 -5.12 -13.13 -29.97
CA GLY A 426 -5.42 -14.47 -29.44
C GLY A 426 -6.43 -14.53 -28.28
N SER A 427 -6.87 -13.43 -27.67
CA SER A 427 -7.88 -13.47 -26.58
C SER A 427 -9.32 -13.38 -27.08
N GLU A 428 -9.55 -12.91 -28.29
CA GLU A 428 -10.90 -12.77 -28.86
C GLU A 428 -11.65 -14.10 -28.97
N LYS A 429 -10.94 -15.20 -29.32
CA LYS A 429 -11.57 -16.51 -29.44
C LYS A 429 -12.12 -17.06 -28.12
N ARG A 430 -11.52 -16.71 -26.95
CA ARG A 430 -12.02 -17.14 -25.63
C ARG A 430 -13.06 -16.21 -25.03
N ARG A 431 -13.06 -14.92 -25.40
CA ARG A 431 -14.13 -14.00 -24.96
C ARG A 431 -15.49 -14.46 -25.52
N LEU A 432 -15.50 -14.96 -26.76
CA LEU A 432 -16.70 -15.50 -27.41
C LEU A 432 -17.14 -16.85 -26.81
N ASP A 433 -16.19 -17.64 -26.30
CA ASP A 433 -16.50 -18.96 -25.72
C ASP A 433 -16.93 -18.90 -24.24
N ILE A 434 -16.69 -17.78 -23.55
CA ILE A 434 -16.91 -17.63 -22.10
C ILE A 434 -18.06 -16.66 -21.79
N LEU A 435 -18.37 -15.72 -22.68
CA LEU A 435 -19.55 -14.85 -22.52
C LEU A 435 -20.82 -15.66 -22.75
N PRO A 436 -21.80 -15.63 -21.83
CA PRO A 436 -23.13 -16.17 -22.12
C PRO A 436 -23.68 -15.42 -23.33
N LYS A 437 -24.26 -16.19 -24.27
CA LYS A 437 -24.87 -15.70 -25.52
C LYS A 437 -25.93 -14.59 -25.32
N CYS A 438 -26.29 -14.27 -24.08
CA CYS A 438 -27.28 -13.25 -23.72
C CYS A 438 -26.77 -11.81 -23.69
N LEU A 439 -25.49 -11.54 -24.03
CA LEU A 439 -24.93 -10.19 -24.07
C LEU A 439 -24.49 -9.77 -25.49
N LEU A 440 -24.88 -10.52 -26.51
CA LEU A 440 -24.58 -10.24 -27.93
C LEU A 440 -25.80 -9.81 -28.74
N ASP A 441 -26.93 -9.62 -28.09
CA ASP A 441 -28.17 -9.06 -28.68
C ASP A 441 -28.37 -7.61 -28.25
#